data_79f43e8c913f998bbc4fcd27fd290fc5
#
_entry.id   79f43e8c913f998bbc4fcd27fd290fc5
#
_cell.length_a   1.000
_cell.length_b   1.000
_cell.length_c   1.000
_cell.angle_alpha   90.00
_cell.angle_beta   90.00
_cell.angle_gamma   90.00
#
_symmetry.space_group_name_H-M   'P 1'
#
loop_
_entity.id
_entity.type
_entity.pdbx_description
1 polymer ?
#
loop_
_entity_poly.entity_id
_entity_poly.type
_entity_poly.pdbx_seq_one_letter_code
_entity_poly.pdbx_strand_id
1 'polypeptide(L)'
;LFGEDYKKHQKENYSKTGSIIETPGFYENLNAVENLKIIAKLRGNYNRKTIDEVLNLVCLYDAKYKKFKDFSLGMKQRLGIAAAIMHSPDLLILDEPINGLDPVGIKEIRSLLKTLANDYGTTILISSHILSEIEHIADVIGVMDHGNLIEELSKKELENRLNKYVDFEVSDIQLASEILKQTGFRENIDFAVTKTPENTLLIRLINHLDSRDEINEEFVKSGIKVSKL
;
A
#
# COMPACT_ATOMS: atom_id res chain seq x y z
N LEU A 1 13.50 -12.77 -15.32
CA LEU A 1 13.70 -12.05 -14.07
C LEU A 1 15.06 -11.36 -14.14
N PHE A 2 15.20 -10.11 -13.67
CA PHE A 2 16.44 -9.31 -13.77
C PHE A 2 16.99 -9.17 -15.21
N GLY A 3 16.08 -9.12 -16.21
CA GLY A 3 16.46 -9.04 -17.63
C GLY A 3 16.89 -10.36 -18.28
N GLU A 4 16.86 -11.47 -17.56
CA GLU A 4 17.30 -12.77 -18.03
C GLU A 4 16.19 -13.83 -18.01
N ASP A 5 16.40 -14.90 -18.82
CA ASP A 5 15.49 -16.04 -18.84
C ASP A 5 15.55 -16.77 -17.47
N TYR A 6 14.43 -16.74 -16.75
CA TYR A 6 14.30 -17.35 -15.43
C TYR A 6 14.72 -18.83 -15.41
N LYS A 7 14.37 -19.61 -16.44
CA LYS A 7 14.65 -21.06 -16.47
C LYS A 7 16.15 -21.37 -16.58
N LYS A 8 16.92 -20.48 -17.17
CA LYS A 8 18.36 -20.67 -17.35
C LYS A 8 19.19 -20.22 -16.14
N HIS A 9 18.67 -19.28 -15.34
CA HIS A 9 19.38 -18.62 -14.24
C HIS A 9 18.69 -18.80 -12.87
N GLN A 10 18.02 -19.92 -12.66
CA GLN A 10 17.20 -20.15 -11.45
C GLN A 10 17.97 -19.93 -10.15
N LYS A 11 19.18 -20.53 -10.02
CA LYS A 11 19.98 -20.44 -8.79
C LYS A 11 20.40 -19.01 -8.48
N GLU A 12 20.76 -18.25 -9.48
CA GLU A 12 21.12 -16.84 -9.34
C GLU A 12 19.90 -15.99 -8.97
N ASN A 13 18.79 -16.17 -9.68
CA ASN A 13 17.54 -15.49 -9.39
C ASN A 13 17.06 -15.77 -7.95
N TYR A 14 17.12 -17.02 -7.47
CA TYR A 14 16.77 -17.36 -6.09
C TYR A 14 17.72 -16.72 -5.06
N SER A 15 19.00 -16.52 -5.37
CA SER A 15 19.92 -15.85 -4.48
C SER A 15 19.62 -14.36 -4.30
N LYS A 16 19.00 -13.73 -5.31
CA LYS A 16 18.61 -12.31 -5.35
C LYS A 16 17.13 -12.08 -4.94
N THR A 17 16.39 -13.16 -4.64
CA THR A 17 14.95 -13.05 -4.33
C THR A 17 14.67 -13.54 -2.92
N GLY A 18 13.96 -12.72 -2.14
CA GLY A 18 13.30 -13.12 -0.91
C GLY A 18 11.81 -13.34 -1.17
N SER A 19 11.18 -14.29 -0.46
CA SER A 19 9.74 -14.50 -0.63
C SER A 19 9.07 -14.99 0.65
N ILE A 20 7.80 -14.61 0.80
CA ILE A 20 6.88 -15.17 1.78
C ILE A 20 5.59 -15.50 1.00
N ILE A 21 5.14 -16.75 1.14
CA ILE A 21 3.87 -17.21 0.59
C ILE A 21 2.98 -17.53 1.80
N GLU A 22 1.88 -16.81 1.93
CA GLU A 22 0.93 -16.92 3.04
C GLU A 22 1.60 -16.76 4.42
N THR A 23 1.58 -17.82 5.24
CA THR A 23 2.07 -17.79 6.62
C THR A 23 3.49 -18.35 6.71
N PRO A 24 4.43 -17.61 7.32
CA PRO A 24 5.80 -18.09 7.49
C PRO A 24 5.86 -19.38 8.32
N GLY A 25 6.43 -20.45 7.75
CA GLY A 25 6.63 -21.72 8.41
C GLY A 25 7.89 -21.73 9.29
N PHE A 26 7.72 -21.62 10.59
CA PHE A 26 8.81 -21.69 11.57
C PHE A 26 8.58 -22.80 12.61
N TYR A 27 9.64 -23.21 13.28
CA TYR A 27 9.54 -24.16 14.40
C TYR A 27 8.97 -23.46 15.62
N GLU A 28 7.79 -23.88 16.05
CA GLU A 28 7.00 -23.21 17.09
C GLU A 28 7.69 -23.16 18.46
N ASN A 29 8.47 -24.19 18.80
CA ASN A 29 9.17 -24.30 20.08
C ASN A 29 10.53 -23.60 20.12
N LEU A 30 11.00 -23.11 18.98
CA LEU A 30 12.23 -22.33 18.86
C LEU A 30 11.93 -20.83 18.92
N ASN A 31 12.91 -20.06 19.37
CA ASN A 31 12.83 -18.60 19.36
C ASN A 31 13.21 -18.01 17.99
N ALA A 32 13.10 -16.67 17.84
CA ALA A 32 13.38 -16.01 16.57
C ALA A 32 14.82 -16.23 16.09
N VAL A 33 15.81 -16.12 16.99
CA VAL A 33 17.24 -16.31 16.66
C VAL A 33 17.49 -17.74 16.17
N GLU A 34 16.94 -18.73 16.84
CA GLU A 34 17.09 -20.14 16.49
C GLU A 34 16.50 -20.45 15.12
N ASN A 35 15.27 -19.95 14.86
CA ASN A 35 14.60 -20.10 13.57
C ASN A 35 15.42 -19.45 12.43
N LEU A 36 15.82 -18.19 12.58
CA LEU A 36 16.63 -17.50 11.56
C LEU A 36 18.00 -18.18 11.37
N LYS A 37 18.62 -18.71 12.44
CA LYS A 37 19.86 -19.46 12.33
C LYS A 37 19.72 -20.71 11.47
N ILE A 38 18.60 -21.43 11.55
CA ILE A 38 18.35 -22.60 10.70
C ILE A 38 18.30 -22.17 9.24
N ILE A 39 17.52 -21.12 8.92
CA ILE A 39 17.37 -20.61 7.55
C ILE A 39 18.71 -20.11 7.01
N ALA A 40 19.49 -19.33 7.80
CA ALA A 40 20.81 -18.87 7.42
C ALA A 40 21.78 -20.00 7.07
N LYS A 41 21.75 -21.09 7.87
CA LYS A 41 22.55 -22.28 7.61
C LYS A 41 22.14 -23.01 6.33
N LEU A 42 20.83 -23.16 6.09
CA LEU A 42 20.30 -23.79 4.87
C LEU A 42 20.69 -23.00 3.61
N ARG A 43 20.76 -21.67 3.72
CA ARG A 43 21.22 -20.79 2.63
C ARG A 43 22.76 -20.70 2.50
N GLY A 44 23.52 -21.31 3.42
CA GLY A 44 24.98 -21.29 3.42
C GLY A 44 25.62 -19.99 3.93
N ASN A 45 24.85 -19.03 4.42
CA ASN A 45 25.30 -17.68 4.81
C ASN A 45 25.02 -17.38 6.29
N TYR A 46 25.43 -18.27 7.19
CA TYR A 46 25.23 -18.03 8.62
C TYR A 46 26.18 -16.96 9.15
N ASN A 47 25.60 -15.83 9.56
CA ASN A 47 26.30 -14.79 10.31
C ASN A 47 25.38 -14.30 11.45
N ARG A 48 25.86 -14.35 12.71
CA ARG A 48 25.09 -13.92 13.87
C ARG A 48 24.76 -12.43 13.83
N LYS A 49 25.69 -11.60 13.35
CA LYS A 49 25.52 -10.15 13.25
C LYS A 49 24.35 -9.81 12.32
N THR A 50 24.27 -10.50 11.18
CA THR A 50 23.15 -10.33 10.23
C THR A 50 21.79 -10.69 10.87
N ILE A 51 21.75 -11.73 11.71
CA ILE A 51 20.50 -12.09 12.43
C ILE A 51 20.09 -10.97 13.39
N ASP A 52 21.03 -10.42 14.17
CA ASP A 52 20.72 -9.32 15.09
C ASP A 52 20.31 -8.04 14.31
N GLU A 53 20.94 -7.74 13.18
CA GLU A 53 20.62 -6.61 12.30
C GLU A 53 19.19 -6.72 11.73
N VAL A 54 18.81 -7.85 11.16
CA VAL A 54 17.45 -8.01 10.60
C VAL A 54 16.37 -8.04 11.69
N LEU A 55 16.67 -8.60 12.88
CA LEU A 55 15.74 -8.56 14.00
C LEU A 55 15.51 -7.13 14.52
N ASN A 56 16.54 -6.28 14.50
CA ASN A 56 16.37 -4.85 14.79
C ASN A 56 15.51 -4.18 13.72
N LEU A 57 15.80 -4.42 12.44
CA LEU A 57 15.09 -3.81 11.31
C LEU A 57 13.58 -4.12 11.34
N VAL A 58 13.22 -5.36 11.70
CA VAL A 58 11.81 -5.77 11.81
C VAL A 58 11.20 -5.53 13.20
N CYS A 59 11.89 -4.80 14.10
CA CYS A 59 11.43 -4.48 15.46
C CYS A 59 11.09 -5.74 16.30
N LEU A 60 11.91 -6.77 16.19
CA LEU A 60 11.77 -8.03 16.98
C LEU A 60 12.97 -8.29 17.89
N TYR A 61 13.94 -7.38 17.97
CA TYR A 61 15.16 -7.60 18.74
C TYR A 61 14.90 -7.87 20.22
N ASP A 62 14.02 -7.11 20.87
CA ASP A 62 13.68 -7.28 22.29
C ASP A 62 12.92 -8.59 22.56
N ALA A 63 12.20 -9.09 21.55
CA ALA A 63 11.46 -10.35 21.64
C ALA A 63 12.23 -11.57 21.08
N LYS A 64 13.50 -11.42 20.71
CA LYS A 64 14.26 -12.42 19.94
C LYS A 64 14.41 -13.77 20.60
N TYR A 65 14.30 -13.86 21.93
CA TYR A 65 14.37 -15.10 22.68
C TYR A 65 12.98 -15.67 23.08
N LYS A 66 11.88 -14.97 22.76
CA LYS A 66 10.53 -15.48 22.93
C LYS A 66 10.26 -16.57 21.89
N LYS A 67 9.57 -17.65 22.28
CA LYS A 67 9.24 -18.75 21.38
C LYS A 67 8.26 -18.29 20.29
N PHE A 68 8.41 -18.82 19.08
CA PHE A 68 7.59 -18.45 17.93
C PHE A 68 6.10 -18.71 18.15
N LYS A 69 5.73 -19.78 18.86
CA LYS A 69 4.33 -20.07 19.22
C LYS A 69 3.65 -18.95 20.02
N ASP A 70 4.44 -18.19 20.79
CA ASP A 70 3.95 -17.11 21.65
C ASP A 70 3.96 -15.74 20.94
N PHE A 71 4.32 -15.69 19.65
CA PHE A 71 4.29 -14.48 18.84
C PHE A 71 2.86 -14.13 18.42
N SER A 72 2.52 -12.84 18.40
CA SER A 72 1.33 -12.35 17.72
C SER A 72 1.45 -12.58 16.21
N LEU A 73 0.34 -12.50 15.47
CA LEU A 73 0.35 -12.65 14.02
C LEU A 73 1.29 -11.64 13.35
N GLY A 74 1.26 -10.37 13.77
CA GLY A 74 2.17 -9.33 13.26
C GLY A 74 3.65 -9.62 13.57
N MET A 75 3.97 -10.17 14.74
CA MET A 75 5.33 -10.62 15.05
C MET A 75 5.76 -11.79 14.17
N LYS A 76 4.88 -12.74 13.92
CA LYS A 76 5.13 -13.88 13.03
C LYS A 76 5.42 -13.39 11.60
N GLN A 77 4.62 -12.47 11.11
CA GLN A 77 4.78 -11.88 9.78
C GLN A 77 6.11 -11.12 9.65
N ARG A 78 6.46 -10.30 10.65
CA ARG A 78 7.74 -9.59 10.69
C ARG A 78 8.93 -10.54 10.75
N LEU A 79 8.84 -11.65 11.47
CA LEU A 79 9.90 -12.67 11.45
C LEU A 79 10.02 -13.33 10.08
N GLY A 80 8.92 -13.57 9.37
CA GLY A 80 8.91 -14.02 7.99
C GLY A 80 9.66 -13.07 7.06
N ILE A 81 9.35 -11.77 7.16
CA ILE A 81 10.06 -10.75 6.40
C ILE A 81 11.56 -10.76 6.75
N ALA A 82 11.93 -10.85 8.04
CA ALA A 82 13.33 -10.95 8.47
C ALA A 82 14.06 -12.12 7.78
N ALA A 83 13.42 -13.28 7.71
CA ALA A 83 13.98 -14.45 7.02
C ALA A 83 14.13 -14.23 5.51
N ALA A 84 13.17 -13.54 4.89
CA ALA A 84 13.17 -13.25 3.45
C ALA A 84 14.23 -12.22 3.05
N ILE A 85 14.56 -11.26 3.93
CA ILE A 85 15.51 -10.17 3.63
C ILE A 85 16.94 -10.43 4.15
N MET A 86 17.16 -11.46 4.94
CA MET A 86 18.42 -11.71 5.64
C MET A 86 19.65 -11.86 4.72
N HIS A 87 19.44 -12.19 3.44
CA HIS A 87 20.47 -12.31 2.42
C HIS A 87 20.55 -11.08 1.49
N SER A 88 19.91 -9.97 1.87
CA SER A 88 19.86 -8.71 1.12
C SER A 88 19.39 -8.89 -0.33
N PRO A 89 18.17 -9.36 -0.55
CA PRO A 89 17.66 -9.61 -1.91
C PRO A 89 17.38 -8.30 -2.66
N ASP A 90 17.55 -8.34 -3.99
CA ASP A 90 17.15 -7.24 -4.89
C ASP A 90 15.62 -7.20 -5.08
N LEU A 91 14.94 -8.36 -4.97
CA LEU A 91 13.50 -8.52 -5.11
C LEU A 91 12.90 -9.24 -3.89
N LEU A 92 11.86 -8.66 -3.32
CA LEU A 92 11.06 -9.26 -2.23
C LEU A 92 9.63 -9.51 -2.73
N ILE A 93 9.18 -10.77 -2.67
CA ILE A 93 7.84 -11.18 -3.08
C ILE A 93 7.03 -11.56 -1.84
N LEU A 94 5.93 -10.87 -1.60
CA LEU A 94 5.09 -11.03 -0.42
C LEU A 94 3.65 -11.33 -0.83
N ASP A 95 3.16 -12.48 -0.44
CA ASP A 95 1.77 -12.87 -0.66
C ASP A 95 0.93 -12.54 0.57
N GLU A 96 -0.02 -11.61 0.42
CA GLU A 96 -0.95 -11.15 1.47
C GLU A 96 -0.27 -10.80 2.83
N PRO A 97 0.83 -10.03 2.89
CA PRO A 97 1.63 -9.88 4.10
C PRO A 97 0.94 -9.11 5.23
N ILE A 98 -0.18 -8.45 4.96
CA ILE A 98 -0.96 -7.67 5.94
C ILE A 98 -2.28 -8.33 6.31
N ASN A 99 -2.59 -9.48 5.70
CA ASN A 99 -3.86 -10.17 5.94
C ASN A 99 -4.00 -10.61 7.41
N GLY A 100 -5.16 -10.32 8.00
CA GLY A 100 -5.49 -10.69 9.38
C GLY A 100 -4.75 -9.90 10.46
N LEU A 101 -3.99 -8.86 10.11
CA LEU A 101 -3.35 -7.98 11.08
C LEU A 101 -4.34 -6.93 11.60
N ASP A 102 -4.10 -6.49 12.83
CA ASP A 102 -4.75 -5.32 13.40
C ASP A 102 -4.20 -4.01 12.76
N PRO A 103 -4.88 -2.86 12.92
CA PRO A 103 -4.45 -1.61 12.31
C PRO A 103 -3.02 -1.17 12.68
N VAL A 104 -2.56 -1.53 13.88
CA VAL A 104 -1.20 -1.22 14.34
C VAL A 104 -0.19 -2.08 13.56
N GLY A 105 -0.44 -3.39 13.48
CA GLY A 105 0.39 -4.32 12.72
C GLY A 105 0.48 -3.97 11.23
N ILE A 106 -0.63 -3.56 10.62
CA ILE A 106 -0.66 -3.08 9.23
C ILE A 106 0.28 -1.87 9.06
N LYS A 107 0.18 -0.88 9.96
CA LYS A 107 1.03 0.32 9.92
C LYS A 107 2.52 -0.02 10.08
N GLU A 108 2.85 -0.97 10.97
CA GLU A 108 4.22 -1.42 11.20
C GLU A 108 4.80 -2.12 9.96
N ILE A 109 4.06 -3.05 9.33
CA ILE A 109 4.48 -3.71 8.09
C ILE A 109 4.63 -2.69 6.97
N ARG A 110 3.68 -1.77 6.80
CA ARG A 110 3.77 -0.71 5.79
C ARG A 110 5.04 0.14 5.94
N SER A 111 5.35 0.56 7.17
CA SER A 111 6.56 1.33 7.46
C SER A 111 7.82 0.52 7.12
N LEU A 112 7.85 -0.76 7.49
CA LEU A 112 8.96 -1.66 7.20
C LEU A 112 9.18 -1.82 5.68
N LEU A 113 8.11 -2.05 4.90
CA LEU A 113 8.20 -2.19 3.45
C LEU A 113 8.72 -0.91 2.79
N LYS A 114 8.26 0.27 3.24
CA LYS A 114 8.79 1.55 2.75
C LYS A 114 10.26 1.75 3.08
N THR A 115 10.70 1.38 4.27
CA THR A 115 12.13 1.40 4.65
C THR A 115 12.94 0.49 3.74
N LEU A 116 12.48 -0.76 3.48
CA LEU A 116 13.17 -1.69 2.59
C LEU A 116 13.30 -1.16 1.16
N ALA A 117 12.23 -0.54 0.64
CA ALA A 117 12.27 0.03 -0.71
C ALA A 117 13.17 1.27 -0.80
N ASN A 118 13.01 2.23 0.12
CA ASN A 118 13.67 3.54 0.03
C ASN A 118 15.13 3.53 0.50
N ASP A 119 15.41 2.84 1.61
CA ASP A 119 16.71 2.90 2.27
C ASP A 119 17.62 1.74 1.85
N TYR A 120 17.04 0.59 1.47
CA TYR A 120 17.77 -0.60 1.04
C TYR A 120 17.70 -0.86 -0.46
N GLY A 121 16.86 -0.11 -1.21
CA GLY A 121 16.72 -0.24 -2.66
C GLY A 121 16.08 -1.55 -3.11
N THR A 122 15.38 -2.25 -2.21
CA THR A 122 14.73 -3.53 -2.53
C THR A 122 13.47 -3.28 -3.37
N THR A 123 13.36 -3.91 -4.52
CA THR A 123 12.09 -3.95 -5.27
C THR A 123 11.11 -4.88 -4.57
N ILE A 124 9.89 -4.43 -4.33
CA ILE A 124 8.88 -5.22 -3.60
C ILE A 124 7.69 -5.50 -4.50
N LEU A 125 7.37 -6.79 -4.66
CA LEU A 125 6.13 -7.26 -5.25
C LEU A 125 5.22 -7.78 -4.14
N ILE A 126 4.04 -7.18 -3.99
CA ILE A 126 3.08 -7.50 -2.94
C ILE A 126 1.72 -7.83 -3.55
N SER A 127 1.08 -8.91 -3.09
CA SER A 127 -0.33 -9.16 -3.34
C SER A 127 -1.18 -8.65 -2.18
N SER A 128 -2.38 -8.16 -2.48
CA SER A 128 -3.42 -7.87 -1.48
C SER A 128 -4.79 -7.81 -2.13
N HIS A 129 -5.81 -8.18 -1.38
CA HIS A 129 -7.22 -7.98 -1.75
C HIS A 129 -7.81 -6.70 -1.12
N ILE A 130 -7.03 -5.94 -0.36
CA ILE A 130 -7.45 -4.72 0.33
C ILE A 130 -6.89 -3.51 -0.41
N LEU A 131 -7.69 -2.93 -1.32
CA LEU A 131 -7.27 -1.84 -2.19
C LEU A 131 -6.76 -0.61 -1.43
N SER A 132 -7.44 -0.22 -0.33
CA SER A 132 -7.04 0.93 0.49
C SER A 132 -5.65 0.77 1.13
N GLU A 133 -5.18 -0.46 1.36
CA GLU A 133 -3.85 -0.69 1.89
C GLU A 133 -2.78 -0.62 0.79
N ILE A 134 -3.10 -1.13 -0.40
CA ILE A 134 -2.21 -1.06 -1.57
C ILE A 134 -1.95 0.39 -1.98
N GLU A 135 -2.97 1.23 -1.99
CA GLU A 135 -2.87 2.67 -2.29
C GLU A 135 -1.80 3.39 -1.44
N HIS A 136 -1.63 2.94 -0.19
CA HIS A 136 -0.65 3.54 0.71
C HIS A 136 0.78 3.00 0.57
N ILE A 137 0.97 1.88 -0.13
CA ILE A 137 2.27 1.19 -0.22
C ILE A 137 2.82 1.25 -1.65
N ALA A 138 2.00 0.95 -2.65
CA ALA A 138 2.44 0.70 -4.00
C ALA A 138 2.69 1.98 -4.81
N ASP A 139 3.69 1.93 -5.70
CA ASP A 139 3.96 2.95 -6.72
C ASP A 139 3.23 2.60 -8.02
N VAL A 140 3.13 1.29 -8.31
CA VAL A 140 2.43 0.71 -9.48
C VAL A 140 1.54 -0.43 -9.01
N ILE A 141 0.34 -0.52 -9.56
CA ILE A 141 -0.69 -1.49 -9.18
C ILE A 141 -1.12 -2.28 -10.41
N GLY A 142 -0.96 -3.60 -10.33
CA GLY A 142 -1.47 -4.53 -11.33
C GLY A 142 -2.80 -5.14 -10.89
N VAL A 143 -3.83 -5.04 -11.71
CA VAL A 143 -5.11 -5.70 -11.47
C VAL A 143 -5.12 -7.06 -12.18
N MET A 144 -5.29 -8.12 -11.40
CA MET A 144 -5.29 -9.50 -11.89
C MET A 144 -6.69 -10.08 -11.87
N ASP A 145 -7.07 -10.78 -12.96
CA ASP A 145 -8.29 -11.57 -13.02
C ASP A 145 -8.05 -12.89 -13.77
N HIS A 146 -8.47 -13.99 -13.18
CA HIS A 146 -8.31 -15.34 -13.73
C HIS A 146 -6.90 -15.63 -14.27
N GLY A 147 -5.86 -15.16 -13.58
CA GLY A 147 -4.45 -15.36 -13.95
C GLY A 147 -3.93 -14.43 -15.06
N ASN A 148 -4.74 -13.49 -15.52
CA ASN A 148 -4.34 -12.48 -16.50
C ASN A 148 -4.18 -11.12 -15.85
N LEU A 149 -3.15 -10.38 -16.25
CA LEU A 149 -3.01 -8.96 -15.91
C LEU A 149 -3.99 -8.16 -16.79
N ILE A 150 -5.03 -7.63 -16.17
CA ILE A 150 -6.09 -6.88 -16.86
C ILE A 150 -5.66 -5.44 -17.07
N GLU A 151 -5.00 -4.85 -16.07
CA GLU A 151 -4.62 -3.45 -16.11
C GLU A 151 -3.42 -3.20 -15.20
N GLU A 152 -2.61 -2.21 -15.58
CA GLU A 152 -1.53 -1.66 -14.78
C GLU A 152 -1.77 -0.17 -14.59
N LEU A 153 -1.73 0.31 -13.34
CA LEU A 153 -2.02 1.68 -12.95
C LEU A 153 -0.89 2.24 -12.10
N SER A 154 -0.49 3.47 -12.38
CA SER A 154 0.31 4.22 -11.41
C SER A 154 -0.54 4.60 -10.19
N LYS A 155 0.12 4.89 -9.07
CA LYS A 155 -0.53 5.40 -7.87
C LYS A 155 -1.43 6.62 -8.17
N LYS A 156 -0.93 7.56 -8.98
CA LYS A 156 -1.66 8.77 -9.38
C LYS A 156 -2.93 8.46 -10.18
N GLU A 157 -2.88 7.47 -11.07
CA GLU A 157 -4.06 7.04 -11.84
C GLU A 157 -5.10 6.38 -10.94
N LEU A 158 -4.65 5.57 -9.96
CA LEU A 158 -5.55 4.99 -8.97
C LEU A 158 -6.20 6.07 -8.10
N GLU A 159 -5.41 7.00 -7.55
CA GLU A 159 -5.92 8.13 -6.76
C GLU A 159 -6.99 8.90 -7.54
N ASN A 160 -6.77 9.19 -8.82
CA ASN A 160 -7.74 9.86 -9.68
C ASN A 160 -9.04 9.05 -9.87
N ARG A 161 -8.97 7.71 -9.90
CA ARG A 161 -10.14 6.84 -10.02
C ARG A 161 -10.89 6.64 -8.69
N LEU A 162 -10.17 6.68 -7.58
CA LEU A 162 -10.74 6.55 -6.24
C LEU A 162 -11.27 7.88 -5.69
N ASN A 163 -10.92 9.00 -6.34
CA ASN A 163 -11.45 10.30 -5.95
C ASN A 163 -12.97 10.24 -5.94
N LYS A 164 -13.54 10.40 -4.76
CA LYS A 164 -14.96 10.56 -4.57
C LYS A 164 -15.32 12.00 -4.92
N TYR A 165 -16.31 12.18 -5.77
CA TYR A 165 -16.80 13.50 -6.13
C TYR A 165 -18.29 13.59 -6.03
N VAL A 166 -18.75 14.81 -5.79
CA VAL A 166 -20.16 15.20 -5.88
C VAL A 166 -20.28 16.22 -6.99
N ASP A 167 -21.17 15.97 -7.90
CA ASP A 167 -21.45 16.84 -9.01
C ASP A 167 -22.67 17.71 -8.70
N PHE A 168 -22.51 19.04 -8.74
CA PHE A 168 -23.59 19.99 -8.57
C PHE A 168 -23.94 20.59 -9.94
N GLU A 169 -25.14 20.34 -10.38
CA GLU A 169 -25.72 21.02 -11.52
C GLU A 169 -26.36 22.32 -11.03
N VAL A 170 -25.74 23.45 -11.35
CA VAL A 170 -26.11 24.76 -10.79
C VAL A 170 -26.53 25.73 -11.90
N SER A 171 -27.43 26.68 -11.55
CA SER A 171 -27.90 27.68 -12.51
C SER A 171 -26.86 28.71 -12.90
N ASP A 172 -25.85 28.97 -12.07
CA ASP A 172 -24.77 29.92 -12.31
C ASP A 172 -23.42 29.36 -11.85
N ILE A 173 -22.62 28.90 -12.81
CA ILE A 173 -21.29 28.29 -12.56
C ILE A 173 -20.29 29.32 -12.06
N GLN A 174 -20.34 30.55 -12.54
CA GLN A 174 -19.36 31.57 -12.16
C GLN A 174 -19.58 31.98 -10.72
N LEU A 175 -20.80 32.29 -10.33
CA LEU A 175 -21.17 32.64 -8.97
C LEU A 175 -20.88 31.47 -8.00
N ALA A 176 -21.20 30.24 -8.39
CA ALA A 176 -20.91 29.05 -7.59
C ALA A 176 -19.40 28.86 -7.35
N SER A 177 -18.56 29.08 -8.38
CA SER A 177 -17.11 29.00 -8.27
C SER A 177 -16.54 30.11 -7.36
N GLU A 178 -17.09 31.31 -7.41
CA GLU A 178 -16.67 32.42 -6.54
C GLU A 178 -17.02 32.13 -5.07
N ILE A 179 -18.21 31.61 -4.79
CA ILE A 179 -18.61 31.20 -3.43
C ILE A 179 -17.67 30.15 -2.88
N LEU A 180 -17.34 29.12 -3.66
CA LEU A 180 -16.41 28.08 -3.22
C LEU A 180 -15.01 28.66 -2.90
N LYS A 181 -14.50 29.58 -3.72
CA LYS A 181 -13.24 30.26 -3.45
C LYS A 181 -13.28 31.10 -2.18
N GLN A 182 -14.38 31.81 -1.92
CA GLN A 182 -14.58 32.61 -0.71
C GLN A 182 -14.68 31.75 0.54
N THR A 183 -15.23 30.53 0.46
CA THR A 183 -15.28 29.56 1.55
C THR A 183 -14.00 28.74 1.73
N GLY A 184 -12.96 29.05 0.93
CA GLY A 184 -11.62 28.46 1.10
C GLY A 184 -11.31 27.25 0.21
N PHE A 185 -12.22 26.86 -0.69
CA PHE A 185 -11.97 25.79 -1.65
C PHE A 185 -11.13 26.27 -2.83
N ARG A 186 -10.17 25.46 -3.23
CA ARG A 186 -9.22 25.77 -4.32
C ARG A 186 -9.66 25.11 -5.61
N GLU A 187 -9.77 25.91 -6.67
CA GLU A 187 -10.09 25.40 -8.00
C GLU A 187 -9.00 24.44 -8.52
N ASN A 188 -9.41 23.37 -9.19
CA ASN A 188 -8.58 22.26 -9.69
C ASN A 188 -7.89 21.41 -8.60
N ILE A 189 -8.22 21.62 -7.32
CA ILE A 189 -7.75 20.81 -6.19
C ILE A 189 -8.95 20.27 -5.42
N ASP A 190 -9.76 21.17 -4.86
CA ASP A 190 -10.89 20.85 -4.02
C ASP A 190 -12.22 20.84 -4.81
N PHE A 191 -12.29 21.61 -5.92
CA PHE A 191 -13.37 21.54 -6.89
C PHE A 191 -12.89 21.83 -8.30
N ALA A 192 -13.68 21.44 -9.30
CA ALA A 192 -13.44 21.76 -10.72
C ALA A 192 -14.76 22.05 -11.45
N VAL A 193 -14.69 22.91 -12.47
CA VAL A 193 -15.77 23.06 -13.44
C VAL A 193 -15.59 22.00 -14.52
N THR A 194 -16.58 21.15 -14.70
CA THR A 194 -16.54 20.03 -15.66
C THR A 194 -17.79 20.01 -16.53
N LYS A 195 -17.81 19.13 -17.53
CA LYS A 195 -18.95 18.98 -18.44
C LYS A 195 -19.50 17.56 -18.38
N THR A 196 -20.82 17.45 -18.41
CA THR A 196 -21.48 16.17 -18.65
C THR A 196 -21.27 15.72 -20.11
N PRO A 197 -21.55 14.44 -20.45
CA PRO A 197 -21.60 13.97 -21.83
C PRO A 197 -22.57 14.76 -22.72
N GLU A 198 -23.60 15.36 -22.12
CA GLU A 198 -24.61 16.20 -22.77
C GLU A 198 -24.16 17.67 -22.91
N ASN A 199 -22.89 17.97 -22.59
CA ASN A 199 -22.26 19.29 -22.65
C ASN A 199 -22.80 20.32 -21.62
N THR A 200 -23.51 19.88 -20.57
CA THR A 200 -23.94 20.74 -19.46
C THR A 200 -22.74 20.97 -18.51
N LEU A 201 -22.50 22.22 -18.13
CA LEU A 201 -21.50 22.57 -17.14
C LEU A 201 -21.98 22.23 -15.74
N LEU A 202 -21.07 21.71 -14.89
CA LEU A 202 -21.34 21.43 -13.49
C LEU A 202 -20.12 21.73 -12.62
N ILE A 203 -20.35 21.92 -11.34
CA ILE A 203 -19.31 21.99 -10.30
C ILE A 203 -19.09 20.60 -9.74
N ARG A 204 -17.87 20.11 -9.80
CA ARG A 204 -17.43 18.85 -9.20
C ARG A 204 -16.62 19.12 -7.97
N LEU A 205 -17.11 18.70 -6.80
CA LEU A 205 -16.31 18.66 -5.56
C LEU A 205 -15.48 17.38 -5.55
N ILE A 206 -14.22 17.50 -5.13
CA ILE A 206 -13.25 16.40 -5.12
C ILE A 206 -12.91 16.09 -3.66
N ASN A 207 -13.22 14.89 -3.20
CA ASN A 207 -12.92 14.40 -1.83
C ASN A 207 -13.58 15.17 -0.66
N HIS A 208 -14.61 15.98 -0.94
CA HIS A 208 -15.35 16.78 0.05
C HIS A 208 -16.81 16.35 0.19
N LEU A 209 -17.06 15.04 0.28
CA LEU A 209 -18.43 14.50 0.40
C LEU A 209 -19.17 14.99 1.65
N ASP A 210 -18.44 15.13 2.76
CA ASP A 210 -18.99 15.53 4.05
C ASP A 210 -19.42 17.01 4.06
N SER A 211 -18.85 17.85 3.19
CA SER A 211 -19.21 19.26 3.03
C SER A 211 -20.35 19.50 2.03
N ARG A 212 -20.91 18.45 1.47
CA ARG A 212 -21.96 18.52 0.42
C ARG A 212 -23.17 19.33 0.85
N ASP A 213 -23.69 19.04 2.03
CA ASP A 213 -24.93 19.67 2.52
C ASP A 213 -24.69 21.15 2.88
N GLU A 214 -23.56 21.49 3.45
CA GLU A 214 -23.16 22.86 3.76
C GLU A 214 -22.98 23.70 2.50
N ILE A 215 -22.33 23.16 1.48
CA ILE A 215 -22.11 23.82 0.19
C ILE A 215 -23.45 24.02 -0.55
N ASN A 216 -24.30 23.01 -0.54
CA ASN A 216 -25.62 23.13 -1.14
C ASN A 216 -26.46 24.24 -0.46
N GLU A 217 -26.41 24.30 0.86
CA GLU A 217 -27.10 25.36 1.63
C GLU A 217 -26.57 26.75 1.28
N GLU A 218 -25.25 26.91 1.12
CA GLU A 218 -24.62 28.16 0.75
C GLU A 218 -24.98 28.61 -0.67
N PHE A 219 -25.03 27.67 -1.62
CA PHE A 219 -25.48 27.94 -2.99
C PHE A 219 -26.94 28.45 -3.00
N VAL A 220 -27.80 27.76 -2.28
CA VAL A 220 -29.26 28.13 -2.20
C VAL A 220 -29.42 29.49 -1.52
N LYS A 221 -28.72 29.78 -0.41
CA LYS A 221 -28.74 31.10 0.25
C LYS A 221 -28.27 32.23 -0.67
N SER A 222 -27.32 31.95 -1.55
CA SER A 222 -26.82 32.90 -2.52
C SER A 222 -27.67 33.03 -3.80
N GLY A 223 -28.84 32.37 -3.83
CA GLY A 223 -29.77 32.45 -4.94
C GLY A 223 -29.45 31.53 -6.13
N ILE A 224 -28.52 30.60 -5.98
CA ILE A 224 -28.18 29.59 -6.99
C ILE A 224 -29.19 28.45 -6.89
N LYS A 225 -29.81 28.10 -8.00
CA LYS A 225 -30.63 26.89 -8.06
C LYS A 225 -29.74 25.69 -8.31
N VAL A 226 -29.85 24.66 -7.47
CA VAL A 226 -29.19 23.36 -7.62
C VAL A 226 -30.25 22.41 -8.18
N SER A 227 -30.04 21.91 -9.41
CA SER A 227 -31.02 21.06 -10.11
C SER A 227 -30.73 19.57 -9.93
N LYS A 228 -29.45 19.24 -9.64
CA LYS A 228 -29.01 17.88 -9.39
C LYS A 228 -27.82 17.86 -8.42
N LEU A 229 -27.79 16.82 -7.61
CA LEU A 229 -26.77 16.55 -6.60
C LEU A 229 -26.31 15.10 -6.74
#